data_f4e993351fdeeb37695c9523165bbb76
#
_entry.id   f4e993351fdeeb37695c9523165bbb76
#
_cell.length_a   1.000
_cell.length_b   1.000
_cell.length_c   1.000
_cell.angle_alpha   90.00
_cell.angle_beta   90.00
_cell.angle_gamma   90.00
#
_symmetry.space_group_name_H-M   'P 1'
#
loop_
_entity.id
_entity.type
_entity.pdbx_description
1 polymer ?
#
loop_
_entity_poly.entity_id
_entity_poly.type
_entity_poly.pdbx_seq_one_letter_code
_entity_poly.pdbx_strand_id
1 'polypeptide(L)'
;QTGEDIRIIYQVFDINEIMLTKIERGQEDFDLVCPSEYIIERMLKKDLLLPINRNFGKTPDYIPNISPYIQKELEKISQPGRHTNDYVVPYMWGTAGILYNKKFKTLEEVSSWGCLWDAVNRGKILMKDSYRDAYGTAIIYAHARQLADSTITVEQLMNDNSPEAIALAEQYLKALKPNIAGWEADFGKEMMTKNKAWRNLTWSGD
;
A
#
# COMPACT_ATOMS: atom_id res chain seq x y z
N GLN A 1 -4.92 -30.38 7.95
CA GLN A 1 -3.69 -30.37 8.76
C GLN A 1 -4.00 -30.28 10.26
N THR A 2 -5.12 -29.65 10.64
CA THR A 2 -5.58 -29.56 12.04
C THR A 2 -6.34 -30.83 12.48
N GLY A 3 -6.83 -31.64 11.55
CA GLY A 3 -7.73 -32.79 11.81
C GLY A 3 -9.18 -32.37 12.03
N GLU A 4 -9.50 -31.11 11.81
CA GLU A 4 -10.85 -30.55 11.91
C GLU A 4 -11.39 -30.20 10.51
N ASP A 5 -12.70 -30.29 10.32
CA ASP A 5 -13.37 -29.90 9.09
C ASP A 5 -13.65 -28.38 9.17
N ILE A 6 -12.76 -27.56 8.58
CA ILE A 6 -12.84 -26.11 8.59
C ILE A 6 -13.36 -25.63 7.24
N ARG A 7 -14.52 -24.97 7.23
CA ARG A 7 -15.03 -24.25 6.06
C ARG A 7 -14.57 -22.81 6.08
N ILE A 8 -13.78 -22.41 5.06
CA ILE A 8 -13.36 -21.03 4.86
C ILE A 8 -14.39 -20.31 3.98
N ILE A 9 -14.91 -19.18 4.48
CA ILE A 9 -15.73 -18.24 3.70
C ILE A 9 -14.81 -17.10 3.31
N TYR A 10 -14.30 -17.16 2.09
CA TYR A 10 -13.33 -16.18 1.61
C TYR A 10 -14.03 -15.00 0.91
N GLN A 11 -13.68 -13.79 1.32
CA GLN A 11 -14.13 -12.54 0.71
C GLN A 11 -12.93 -11.70 0.30
N VAL A 12 -13.07 -10.92 -0.76
CA VAL A 12 -12.07 -9.95 -1.23
C VAL A 12 -12.59 -8.52 -1.11
N PHE A 13 -11.68 -7.59 -0.95
CA PHE A 13 -11.98 -6.16 -1.00
C PHE A 13 -10.90 -5.45 -1.84
N ASP A 14 -11.30 -4.49 -2.63
CA ASP A 14 -10.40 -3.75 -3.51
C ASP A 14 -9.75 -2.56 -2.79
N ILE A 15 -10.48 -1.96 -1.84
CA ILE A 15 -10.07 -0.74 -1.14
C ILE A 15 -10.14 -0.98 0.38
N ASN A 16 -9.00 -0.76 1.05
CA ASN A 16 -8.84 -0.93 2.49
C ASN A 16 -9.87 -0.13 3.31
N GLU A 17 -10.16 1.11 2.92
CA GLU A 17 -11.06 2.01 3.62
C GLU A 17 -12.52 1.54 3.58
N ILE A 18 -12.92 0.88 2.50
CA ILE A 18 -14.27 0.29 2.39
C ILE A 18 -14.41 -0.87 3.36
N MET A 19 -13.42 -1.76 3.41
CA MET A 19 -13.39 -2.87 4.37
C MET A 19 -13.44 -2.36 5.81
N LEU A 20 -12.59 -1.39 6.15
CA LEU A 20 -12.55 -0.81 7.49
C LEU A 20 -13.89 -0.18 7.87
N THR A 21 -14.52 0.56 6.95
CA THR A 21 -15.84 1.20 7.19
C THR A 21 -16.91 0.17 7.50
N LYS A 22 -16.91 -0.97 6.83
CA LYS A 22 -17.88 -2.05 7.10
C LYS A 22 -17.70 -2.63 8.50
N ILE A 23 -16.45 -2.86 8.91
CA ILE A 23 -16.13 -3.36 10.27
C ILE A 23 -16.55 -2.32 11.32
N GLU A 24 -16.20 -1.05 11.13
CA GLU A 24 -16.53 0.03 12.06
C GLU A 24 -18.04 0.21 12.26
N ARG A 25 -18.84 -0.11 11.24
CA ARG A 25 -20.30 -0.06 11.30
C ARG A 25 -20.96 -1.34 11.80
N GLY A 26 -20.17 -2.36 12.14
CA GLY A 26 -20.71 -3.68 12.52
C GLY A 26 -21.49 -4.38 11.41
N GLN A 27 -21.18 -4.08 10.14
CA GLN A 27 -21.83 -4.69 8.99
C GLN A 27 -21.19 -6.02 8.58
N GLU A 28 -19.94 -6.21 8.97
CA GLU A 28 -19.16 -7.42 8.71
C GLU A 28 -18.39 -7.80 9.97
N ASP A 29 -18.37 -9.10 10.26
CA ASP A 29 -17.62 -9.71 11.36
C ASP A 29 -16.68 -10.75 10.73
N PHE A 30 -15.39 -10.48 10.78
CA PHE A 30 -14.37 -11.34 10.19
C PHE A 30 -13.52 -11.98 11.28
N ASP A 31 -13.29 -13.29 11.16
CA ASP A 31 -12.30 -13.99 11.99
C ASP A 31 -10.87 -13.51 11.67
N LEU A 32 -10.63 -13.13 10.41
CA LEU A 32 -9.32 -12.73 9.92
C LEU A 32 -9.45 -11.71 8.77
N VAL A 33 -8.64 -10.65 8.80
CA VAL A 33 -8.56 -9.65 7.72
C VAL A 33 -7.10 -9.44 7.32
N CYS A 34 -6.85 -9.10 6.06
CA CYS A 34 -5.50 -8.87 5.54
C CYS A 34 -5.38 -7.49 4.87
N PRO A 35 -5.45 -6.39 5.63
CA PRO A 35 -5.26 -5.04 5.11
C PRO A 35 -3.79 -4.60 5.11
N SER A 36 -3.55 -3.41 4.57
CA SER A 36 -2.26 -2.74 4.68
C SER A 36 -1.99 -2.23 6.11
N GLU A 37 -0.71 -2.01 6.43
CA GLU A 37 -0.24 -1.65 7.78
C GLU A 37 -0.88 -0.37 8.34
N TYR A 38 -1.13 0.65 7.52
CA TYR A 38 -1.75 1.89 7.97
C TYR A 38 -3.22 1.71 8.41
N ILE A 39 -3.91 0.71 7.86
CA ILE A 39 -5.24 0.32 8.32
C ILE A 39 -5.14 -0.45 9.64
N ILE A 40 -4.15 -1.33 9.78
CA ILE A 40 -3.88 -2.04 11.03
C ILE A 40 -3.64 -1.05 12.16
N GLU A 41 -2.85 0.00 11.94
CA GLU A 41 -2.64 1.08 12.91
C GLU A 41 -3.96 1.72 13.34
N ARG A 42 -4.85 2.01 12.39
CA ARG A 42 -6.18 2.57 12.69
C ARG A 42 -7.06 1.59 13.45
N MET A 43 -7.02 0.31 13.11
CA MET A 43 -7.77 -0.74 13.81
C MET A 43 -7.29 -0.91 15.25
N LEU A 44 -5.97 -0.87 15.50
CA LEU A 44 -5.39 -0.88 16.85
C LEU A 44 -5.85 0.34 17.67
N LYS A 45 -5.81 1.54 17.09
CA LYS A 45 -6.29 2.78 17.74
C LYS A 45 -7.76 2.72 18.13
N LYS A 46 -8.58 1.99 17.37
CA LYS A 46 -10.03 1.88 17.56
C LYS A 46 -10.48 0.61 18.29
N ASP A 47 -9.53 -0.18 18.77
CA ASP A 47 -9.81 -1.44 19.50
C ASP A 47 -10.62 -2.47 18.69
N LEU A 48 -10.32 -2.57 17.39
CA LEU A 48 -11.04 -3.44 16.45
C LEU A 48 -10.33 -4.80 16.24
N LEU A 49 -9.19 -5.04 16.91
CA LEU A 49 -8.43 -6.27 16.76
C LEU A 49 -8.37 -7.03 18.09
N LEU A 50 -8.47 -8.34 18.02
CA LEU A 50 -8.23 -9.24 19.14
C LEU A 50 -6.77 -9.72 19.11
N PRO A 51 -6.13 -9.89 20.29
CA PRO A 51 -4.79 -10.45 20.34
C PRO A 51 -4.78 -11.89 19.82
N ILE A 52 -3.69 -12.26 19.16
CA ILE A 52 -3.48 -13.60 18.63
C ILE A 52 -3.41 -14.59 19.79
N ASN A 53 -4.28 -15.60 19.76
CA ASN A 53 -4.15 -16.73 20.66
C ASN A 53 -2.94 -17.58 20.23
N ARG A 54 -1.90 -17.60 21.06
CA ARG A 54 -0.67 -18.35 20.79
C ARG A 54 -0.73 -19.82 21.18
N ASN A 55 -1.89 -20.31 21.63
CA ASN A 55 -2.09 -21.73 21.84
C ASN A 55 -2.52 -22.40 20.53
N PHE A 56 -1.56 -22.88 19.77
CA PHE A 56 -1.80 -23.54 18.49
C PHE A 56 -2.04 -25.06 18.63
N GLY A 57 -2.19 -25.57 19.85
CA GLY A 57 -2.42 -26.99 20.12
C GLY A 57 -1.26 -27.84 19.58
N LYS A 58 -1.55 -28.74 18.61
CA LYS A 58 -0.55 -29.59 17.96
C LYS A 58 0.09 -28.96 16.72
N THR A 59 -0.40 -27.79 16.27
CA THR A 59 0.16 -27.08 15.11
C THR A 59 1.42 -26.36 15.53
N PRO A 60 2.53 -26.47 14.78
CA PRO A 60 3.75 -25.72 15.09
C PRO A 60 3.51 -24.21 15.08
N ASP A 61 4.14 -23.49 16.02
CA ASP A 61 4.17 -22.02 15.96
C ASP A 61 5.18 -21.56 14.91
N TYR A 62 4.70 -20.98 13.82
CA TYR A 62 5.51 -20.43 12.74
C TYR A 62 5.78 -18.92 12.88
N ILE A 63 5.19 -18.25 13.86
CA ILE A 63 5.38 -16.82 14.10
C ILE A 63 6.87 -16.45 14.31
N PRO A 64 7.69 -17.26 15.01
CA PRO A 64 9.12 -17.00 15.12
C PRO A 64 9.90 -16.98 13.81
N ASN A 65 9.32 -17.51 12.72
CA ASN A 65 9.94 -17.49 11.39
C ASN A 65 9.77 -16.15 10.65
N ILE A 66 9.01 -15.21 11.21
CA ILE A 66 8.86 -13.87 10.64
C ILE A 66 10.20 -13.13 10.68
N SER A 67 10.54 -12.47 9.59
CA SER A 67 11.76 -11.65 9.51
C SER A 67 11.82 -10.63 10.66
N PRO A 68 12.91 -10.57 11.44
CA PRO A 68 13.08 -9.57 12.50
C PRO A 68 12.98 -8.13 11.99
N TYR A 69 13.37 -7.89 10.73
CA TYR A 69 13.19 -6.59 10.09
C TYR A 69 11.71 -6.20 10.00
N ILE A 70 10.85 -7.11 9.53
CA ILE A 70 9.41 -6.85 9.40
C ILE A 70 8.75 -6.69 10.78
N GLN A 71 9.15 -7.50 11.77
CA GLN A 71 8.66 -7.34 13.15
C GLN A 71 8.98 -5.96 13.70
N LYS A 72 10.21 -5.46 13.46
CA LYS A 72 10.63 -4.12 13.86
C LYS A 72 9.83 -3.01 13.16
N GLU A 73 9.53 -3.17 11.86
CA GLU A 73 8.71 -2.20 11.12
C GLU A 73 7.27 -2.17 11.66
N LEU A 74 6.69 -3.33 11.98
CA LEU A 74 5.35 -3.42 12.59
C LEU A 74 5.28 -2.76 13.97
N GLU A 75 6.35 -2.84 14.77
CA GLU A 75 6.37 -2.16 16.09
C GLU A 75 6.23 -0.64 15.99
N LYS A 76 6.61 -0.02 14.88
CA LYS A 76 6.48 1.43 14.69
C LYS A 76 5.03 1.92 14.69
N ILE A 77 4.08 1.04 14.38
CA ILE A 77 2.65 1.35 14.39
C ILE A 77 1.92 0.87 15.64
N SER A 78 2.67 0.38 16.65
CA SER A 78 2.14 -0.01 17.96
C SER A 78 1.49 1.16 18.68
N GLN A 79 0.51 0.87 19.51
CA GLN A 79 -0.18 1.84 20.35
C GLN A 79 0.19 1.65 21.83
N PRO A 80 0.00 2.63 22.70
CA PRO A 80 0.25 2.47 24.13
C PRO A 80 -0.46 1.23 24.69
N GLY A 81 0.32 0.28 25.21
CA GLY A 81 -0.19 -0.98 25.76
C GLY A 81 -0.66 -2.02 24.73
N ARG A 82 -0.43 -1.78 23.44
CA ARG A 82 -0.80 -2.69 22.34
C ARG A 82 0.32 -2.82 21.34
N HIS A 83 1.13 -3.85 21.47
CA HIS A 83 2.21 -4.15 20.55
C HIS A 83 1.64 -4.81 19.28
N THR A 84 1.90 -4.26 18.10
CA THR A 84 1.35 -4.75 16.84
C THR A 84 1.61 -6.23 16.62
N ASN A 85 2.79 -6.72 17.00
CA ASN A 85 3.15 -8.13 16.86
C ASN A 85 2.32 -9.09 17.76
N ASP A 86 1.54 -8.58 18.71
CA ASP A 86 0.59 -9.40 19.47
C ASP A 86 -0.75 -9.60 18.76
N TYR A 87 -1.04 -8.80 17.74
CA TYR A 87 -2.32 -8.79 17.02
C TYR A 87 -2.19 -9.18 15.54
N VAL A 88 -0.98 -9.13 14.97
CA VAL A 88 -0.76 -9.21 13.53
C VAL A 88 0.34 -10.19 13.18
N VAL A 89 0.08 -10.98 12.13
CA VAL A 89 1.10 -11.79 11.45
C VAL A 89 1.28 -11.21 10.05
N PRO A 90 2.48 -10.74 9.67
CA PRO A 90 2.72 -10.20 8.33
C PRO A 90 2.57 -11.28 7.27
N TYR A 91 1.83 -10.99 6.22
CA TYR A 91 1.59 -11.89 5.10
C TYR A 91 2.54 -11.61 3.94
N MET A 92 2.60 -10.34 3.51
CA MET A 92 3.39 -9.91 2.35
C MET A 92 3.86 -8.48 2.55
N TRP A 93 5.01 -8.14 2.01
CA TRP A 93 5.50 -6.77 1.92
C TRP A 93 6.15 -6.53 0.56
N GLY A 94 6.21 -5.29 0.16
CA GLY A 94 6.82 -4.89 -1.09
C GLY A 94 7.05 -3.39 -1.16
N THR A 95 7.61 -2.96 -2.27
CA THR A 95 7.85 -1.54 -2.57
C THR A 95 6.98 -1.11 -3.73
N ALA A 96 6.66 0.18 -3.80
CA ALA A 96 6.07 0.77 -4.99
C ALA A 96 7.18 1.19 -5.96
N GLY A 97 6.93 1.02 -7.25
CA GLY A 97 7.88 1.34 -8.30
C GLY A 97 7.21 1.55 -9.65
N ILE A 98 8.00 1.87 -10.66
CA ILE A 98 7.52 2.05 -12.02
C ILE A 98 7.80 0.79 -12.82
N LEU A 99 6.74 0.05 -13.14
CA LEU A 99 6.75 -0.96 -14.18
C LEU A 99 6.67 -0.25 -15.53
N TYR A 100 7.58 -0.55 -16.48
CA TYR A 100 7.56 0.07 -17.79
C TYR A 100 7.65 -0.94 -18.93
N ASN A 101 7.04 -0.60 -20.05
CA ASN A 101 7.05 -1.42 -21.25
C ASN A 101 8.29 -1.08 -22.08
N LYS A 102 9.25 -2.01 -22.16
CA LYS A 102 10.51 -1.85 -22.90
C LYS A 102 10.33 -1.58 -24.40
N LYS A 103 9.14 -1.85 -24.94
CA LYS A 103 8.83 -1.53 -26.34
C LYS A 103 8.72 -0.01 -26.57
N PHE A 104 8.36 0.75 -25.52
CA PHE A 104 8.06 2.19 -25.65
C PHE A 104 9.00 3.05 -24.80
N LYS A 105 9.67 2.48 -23.80
CA LYS A 105 10.48 3.22 -22.84
C LYS A 105 11.78 2.50 -22.52
N THR A 106 12.81 3.27 -22.26
CA THR A 106 14.10 2.78 -21.77
C THR A 106 14.19 2.92 -20.24
N LEU A 107 15.16 2.25 -19.64
CA LEU A 107 15.44 2.38 -18.20
C LEU A 107 15.78 3.82 -17.82
N GLU A 108 16.55 4.52 -18.64
CA GLU A 108 16.94 5.91 -18.40
C GLU A 108 15.73 6.85 -18.34
N GLU A 109 14.74 6.67 -19.24
CA GLU A 109 13.50 7.45 -19.26
C GLU A 109 12.57 7.21 -18.06
N VAL A 110 12.83 6.20 -17.24
CA VAL A 110 12.02 5.83 -16.05
C VAL A 110 12.83 5.80 -14.77
N SER A 111 14.03 6.37 -14.78
CA SER A 111 14.96 6.36 -13.64
C SER A 111 14.47 7.19 -12.43
N SER A 112 13.47 8.02 -12.61
CA SER A 112 12.87 8.86 -11.56
C SER A 112 11.36 8.89 -11.68
N TRP A 113 10.67 8.99 -10.55
CA TRP A 113 9.22 9.17 -10.52
C TRP A 113 8.75 10.45 -11.22
N GLY A 114 9.62 11.46 -11.34
CA GLY A 114 9.33 12.66 -12.12
C GLY A 114 8.92 12.40 -13.56
N CYS A 115 9.36 11.27 -14.13
CA CYS A 115 8.97 10.86 -15.48
C CYS A 115 7.45 10.65 -15.66
N LEU A 116 6.69 10.49 -14.56
CA LEU A 116 5.23 10.36 -14.64
C LEU A 116 4.57 11.67 -15.10
N TRP A 117 5.18 12.82 -14.81
CA TRP A 117 4.66 14.14 -15.19
C TRP A 117 5.05 14.59 -16.59
N ASP A 118 5.88 13.83 -17.30
CA ASP A 118 6.26 14.20 -18.68
C ASP A 118 5.04 14.15 -19.62
N ALA A 119 4.81 15.23 -20.33
CA ALA A 119 3.66 15.37 -21.26
C ALA A 119 3.63 14.32 -22.37
N VAL A 120 4.78 13.72 -22.73
CA VAL A 120 4.89 12.62 -23.70
C VAL A 120 4.07 11.39 -23.30
N ASN A 121 3.74 11.26 -22.00
CA ASN A 121 3.00 10.12 -21.47
C ASN A 121 1.48 10.31 -21.46
N ARG A 122 0.96 11.35 -22.10
CA ARG A 122 -0.47 11.67 -22.07
C ARG A 122 -1.34 10.45 -22.37
N GLY A 123 -2.17 10.05 -21.40
CA GLY A 123 -3.04 8.88 -21.48
C GLY A 123 -2.30 7.53 -21.62
N LYS A 124 -1.07 7.43 -21.06
CA LYS A 124 -0.24 6.22 -21.19
C LYS A 124 0.26 5.67 -19.85
N ILE A 125 -0.17 6.26 -18.74
CA ILE A 125 0.23 5.83 -17.39
C ILE A 125 -0.94 5.18 -16.69
N LEU A 126 -0.67 4.06 -16.01
CA LEU A 126 -1.54 3.49 -15.00
C LEU A 126 -1.02 3.84 -13.62
N MET A 127 -1.94 4.00 -12.68
CA MET A 127 -1.63 4.21 -11.27
C MET A 127 -2.49 3.30 -10.41
N LYS A 128 -1.97 2.91 -9.24
CA LYS A 128 -2.76 2.18 -8.26
C LYS A 128 -3.96 3.00 -7.80
N ASP A 129 -5.12 2.36 -7.74
CA ASP A 129 -6.35 2.91 -7.18
C ASP A 129 -6.31 2.84 -5.64
N SER A 130 -5.38 3.62 -5.09
CA SER A 130 -5.08 3.72 -3.66
C SER A 130 -4.82 5.17 -3.31
N TYR A 131 -5.58 5.70 -2.35
CA TYR A 131 -5.40 7.08 -1.87
C TYR A 131 -3.99 7.30 -1.34
N ARG A 132 -3.46 6.34 -0.57
CA ARG A 132 -2.14 6.44 0.04
C ARG A 132 -1.03 6.42 -1.01
N ASP A 133 -1.12 5.55 -2.01
CA ASP A 133 -0.13 5.48 -3.10
C ASP A 133 -0.20 6.73 -3.98
N ALA A 134 -1.40 7.21 -4.32
CA ALA A 134 -1.56 8.43 -5.10
C ALA A 134 -1.01 9.66 -4.37
N TYR A 135 -1.41 9.84 -3.09
CA TYR A 135 -0.88 10.90 -2.23
C TYR A 135 0.64 10.82 -2.12
N GLY A 136 1.16 9.65 -1.77
CA GLY A 136 2.59 9.42 -1.58
C GLY A 136 3.40 9.75 -2.83
N THR A 137 2.92 9.31 -4.00
CA THR A 137 3.58 9.62 -5.27
C THR A 137 3.69 11.13 -5.50
N ALA A 138 2.61 11.87 -5.27
CA ALA A 138 2.56 13.31 -5.48
C ALA A 138 3.44 14.06 -4.47
N ILE A 139 3.32 13.76 -3.18
CA ILE A 139 4.03 14.49 -2.13
C ILE A 139 5.53 14.20 -2.14
N ILE A 140 5.94 12.96 -2.42
CA ILE A 140 7.36 12.60 -2.59
C ILE A 140 7.97 13.34 -3.79
N TYR A 141 7.25 13.39 -4.92
CA TYR A 141 7.74 14.13 -6.08
C TYR A 141 7.81 15.63 -5.82
N ALA A 142 6.81 16.22 -5.18
CA ALA A 142 6.79 17.63 -4.80
C ALA A 142 8.01 18.03 -3.93
N HIS A 143 8.49 17.10 -3.10
CA HIS A 143 9.61 17.32 -2.17
C HIS A 143 10.91 16.61 -2.61
N ALA A 144 11.02 16.23 -3.89
CA ALA A 144 12.16 15.47 -4.40
C ALA A 144 13.52 16.11 -4.08
N ARG A 145 13.60 17.46 -4.09
CA ARG A 145 14.81 18.17 -3.72
C ARG A 145 15.14 18.04 -2.24
N GLN A 146 14.17 18.27 -1.36
CA GLN A 146 14.38 18.16 0.09
C GLN A 146 14.73 16.72 0.51
N LEU A 147 14.18 15.72 -0.18
CA LEU A 147 14.55 14.32 0.01
C LEU A 147 16.00 14.05 -0.43
N ALA A 148 16.42 14.60 -1.58
CA ALA A 148 17.79 14.48 -2.06
C ALA A 148 18.80 15.16 -1.10
N ASP A 149 18.44 16.32 -0.56
CA ASP A 149 19.24 17.07 0.41
C ASP A 149 19.12 16.50 1.85
N SER A 150 18.35 15.42 2.06
CA SER A 150 18.07 14.77 3.36
C SER A 150 17.51 15.74 4.43
N THR A 151 16.82 16.81 4.01
CA THR A 151 16.18 17.78 4.92
C THR A 151 14.81 17.36 5.38
N ILE A 152 14.22 16.34 4.72
CA ILE A 152 12.95 15.70 5.09
C ILE A 152 13.05 14.21 4.80
N THR A 153 12.24 13.39 5.47
CA THR A 153 12.17 11.95 5.23
C THR A 153 10.89 11.55 4.52
N VAL A 154 10.91 10.41 3.83
CA VAL A 154 9.71 9.82 3.22
C VAL A 154 8.65 9.54 4.28
N GLU A 155 9.04 9.06 5.46
CA GLU A 155 8.13 8.78 6.57
C GLU A 155 7.37 10.04 7.03
N GLN A 156 8.08 11.18 7.16
CA GLN A 156 7.45 12.45 7.50
C GLN A 156 6.42 12.86 6.45
N LEU A 157 6.78 12.79 5.16
CA LEU A 157 5.88 13.16 4.06
C LEU A 157 4.65 12.25 3.99
N MET A 158 4.84 10.94 4.10
CA MET A 158 3.75 9.96 4.00
C MET A 158 2.75 10.05 5.14
N ASN A 159 3.13 10.62 6.28
CA ASN A 159 2.29 10.78 7.46
C ASN A 159 1.85 12.24 7.70
N ASP A 160 2.26 13.16 6.84
CA ASP A 160 1.76 14.55 6.89
C ASP A 160 0.34 14.61 6.31
N ASN A 161 -0.63 14.89 7.16
CA ASN A 161 -2.03 15.07 6.82
C ASN A 161 -2.51 16.52 6.99
N SER A 162 -1.57 17.47 7.02
CA SER A 162 -1.90 18.89 7.08
C SER A 162 -2.69 19.34 5.84
N PRO A 163 -3.56 20.35 5.97
CA PRO A 163 -4.27 20.91 4.83
C PRO A 163 -3.32 21.37 3.71
N GLU A 164 -2.14 21.89 4.07
CA GLU A 164 -1.11 22.36 3.17
C GLU A 164 -0.50 21.20 2.35
N ALA A 165 -0.16 20.09 3.01
CA ALA A 165 0.38 18.90 2.34
C ALA A 165 -0.68 18.27 1.41
N ILE A 166 -1.93 18.20 1.85
CA ILE A 166 -3.03 17.69 1.02
C ILE A 166 -3.25 18.58 -0.21
N ALA A 167 -3.27 19.91 -0.04
CA ALA A 167 -3.43 20.85 -1.15
C ALA A 167 -2.27 20.75 -2.15
N LEU A 168 -1.04 20.58 -1.66
CA LEU A 168 0.13 20.41 -2.51
C LEU A 168 0.04 19.10 -3.31
N ALA A 169 -0.30 17.99 -2.65
CA ALA A 169 -0.50 16.70 -3.31
C ALA A 169 -1.61 16.78 -4.37
N GLU A 170 -2.72 17.45 -4.08
CA GLU A 170 -3.81 17.69 -5.03
C GLU A 170 -3.33 18.44 -6.27
N GLN A 171 -2.52 19.49 -6.08
CA GLN A 171 -1.95 20.28 -7.19
C GLN A 171 -1.14 19.37 -8.13
N TYR A 172 -0.26 18.53 -7.57
CA TYR A 172 0.57 17.63 -8.36
C TYR A 172 -0.24 16.52 -9.02
N LEU A 173 -1.25 15.96 -8.36
CA LEU A 173 -2.15 14.96 -8.95
C LEU A 173 -3.00 15.55 -10.08
N LYS A 174 -3.48 16.79 -9.94
CA LYS A 174 -4.17 17.49 -11.03
C LYS A 174 -3.27 17.68 -12.25
N ALA A 175 -2.00 18.01 -12.03
CA ALA A 175 -1.00 18.15 -13.11
C ALA A 175 -0.69 16.78 -13.77
N LEU A 176 -0.71 15.69 -13.01
CA LEU A 176 -0.48 14.32 -13.49
C LEU A 176 -1.68 13.77 -14.27
N LYS A 177 -2.91 14.17 -13.91
CA LYS A 177 -4.16 13.62 -14.43
C LYS A 177 -4.22 13.44 -15.97
N PRO A 178 -3.73 14.39 -16.82
CA PRO A 178 -3.74 14.20 -18.27
C PRO A 178 -2.92 13.01 -18.77
N ASN A 179 -1.94 12.55 -17.99
CA ASN A 179 -1.08 11.43 -18.34
C ASN A 179 -1.68 10.07 -17.95
N ILE A 180 -2.67 10.07 -17.04
CA ILE A 180 -3.27 8.84 -16.52
C ILE A 180 -4.25 8.26 -17.53
N ALA A 181 -4.02 7.01 -17.93
CA ALA A 181 -4.91 6.20 -18.73
C ALA A 181 -5.99 5.51 -17.87
N GLY A 182 -5.67 5.20 -16.62
CA GLY A 182 -6.60 4.56 -15.69
C GLY A 182 -5.99 4.36 -14.31
N TRP A 183 -6.89 4.22 -13.34
CA TRP A 183 -6.58 3.77 -11.98
C TRP A 183 -6.85 2.27 -11.93
N GLU A 184 -5.94 1.49 -11.34
CA GLU A 184 -6.01 0.04 -11.39
C GLU A 184 -5.73 -0.60 -10.02
N ALA A 185 -6.46 -1.66 -9.70
CA ALA A 185 -6.17 -2.51 -8.56
C ALA A 185 -5.33 -3.73 -8.98
N ASP A 186 -5.80 -4.52 -9.96
CA ASP A 186 -5.19 -5.79 -10.37
C ASP A 186 -4.97 -5.95 -11.87
N PHE A 187 -5.61 -5.12 -12.72
CA PHE A 187 -5.56 -5.29 -14.18
C PHE A 187 -4.36 -4.63 -14.84
N GLY A 188 -3.51 -3.95 -14.10
CA GLY A 188 -2.38 -3.19 -14.62
C GLY A 188 -1.40 -4.03 -15.44
N LYS A 189 -1.04 -5.23 -14.97
CA LYS A 189 -0.17 -6.18 -15.70
C LYS A 189 -0.73 -6.56 -17.07
N GLU A 190 -2.03 -6.82 -17.16
CA GLU A 190 -2.69 -7.15 -18.42
C GLU A 190 -2.68 -5.97 -19.40
N MET A 191 -2.94 -4.76 -18.92
CA MET A 191 -2.88 -3.55 -19.73
C MET A 191 -1.48 -3.29 -20.27
N MET A 192 -0.45 -3.52 -19.45
CA MET A 192 0.95 -3.37 -19.84
C MET A 192 1.34 -4.40 -20.91
N THR A 193 1.00 -5.68 -20.72
CA THR A 193 1.30 -6.76 -21.69
C THR A 193 0.57 -6.58 -23.03
N LYS A 194 -0.63 -6.00 -22.99
CA LYS A 194 -1.42 -5.64 -24.20
C LYS A 194 -0.98 -4.33 -24.86
N ASN A 195 0.10 -3.69 -24.38
CA ASN A 195 0.62 -2.41 -24.88
C ASN A 195 -0.39 -1.24 -24.79
N LYS A 196 -1.35 -1.31 -23.85
CA LYS A 196 -2.35 -0.25 -23.61
C LYS A 196 -1.80 0.89 -22.77
N ALA A 197 -0.79 0.60 -21.93
CA ALA A 197 -0.06 1.58 -21.17
C ALA A 197 1.45 1.41 -21.38
N TRP A 198 2.21 2.47 -21.12
CA TRP A 198 3.66 2.50 -21.24
C TRP A 198 4.37 2.40 -19.89
N ARG A 199 3.71 2.88 -18.85
CA ARG A 199 4.18 2.88 -17.46
C ARG A 199 3.02 2.55 -16.54
N ASN A 200 3.34 1.91 -15.44
CA ASN A 200 2.42 1.65 -14.35
C ASN A 200 3.15 1.91 -13.03
N LEU A 201 2.63 2.81 -12.20
CA LEU A 201 3.06 2.89 -10.82
C LEU A 201 2.35 1.78 -10.05
N THR A 202 3.11 0.79 -9.61
CA THR A 202 2.56 -0.47 -9.10
C THR A 202 3.43 -1.04 -7.99
N TRP A 203 2.99 -2.11 -7.37
CA TRP A 203 3.73 -2.80 -6.33
C TRP A 203 4.71 -3.80 -6.91
N SER A 204 5.81 -4.07 -6.19
CA SER A 204 6.88 -4.96 -6.64
C SER A 204 6.45 -6.42 -6.80
N GLY A 205 5.31 -6.81 -6.24
CA GLY A 205 4.71 -8.14 -6.37
C GLY A 205 3.81 -8.31 -7.60
N ASP A 206 3.47 -7.23 -8.31
CA ASP A 206 2.66 -7.27 -9.53
C ASP A 206 3.52 -7.67 -10.74
#